data_5f3777193519ef3e1fa36ff1f30813dd
#
_entry.id   5f3777193519ef3e1fa36ff1f30813dd
#
_cell.length_a   1.000
_cell.length_b   1.000
_cell.length_c   1.000
_cell.angle_alpha   90.00
_cell.angle_beta   90.00
_cell.angle_gamma   90.00
#
_symmetry.space_group_name_H-M   'P 1'
#
loop_
_entity.id
_entity.type
_entity.pdbx_description
1 polymer ?
#
loop_
_entity_poly.entity_id
_entity_poly.type
_entity_poly.pdbx_seq_one_letter_code
_entity_poly.pdbx_strand_id
1 'polypeptide(L)'
;MDKKYLKSRRNFIRQTATLAAGISIIPRHVLGRGFIAPSDQLTKGIIGVGGMGRVHIGYPDTRLVAVCDVDKTHIAAAEKAAGQKIKTFHDFQELITLPEVDIVHIATPPHWHALMSIAAAKAGKDIWCEKPMTRTIGEGLRVKEAIQQNKRMFRLNTWFRFRDTFYGMNTTVKPIKKLVESGLLGWPLTVTVSKATGFDWKFYWIGKTDLSEEPIPPELDYDRWLGPAPYKPYHPHRVHGTFRGYWDYDGGGLGDMGQHYMDPIQYFLGKDDTSPVKVEVDAEQQHFDACGTFRKITYTYADGCKIILDGESKDASTPYIEGPKGKLFAGFQSTIPNLMEKIAAMPDPEPQMTDFVESVKTRIPFALNEVNGFRSCTLINMGKIALQLGRNLEFDPQKMQFIQDDAANRMINPPMRGPWHL
;
A
#
# COMPACT_ATOMS: atom_id res chain seq x y z
N MET A 1 -25.86 30.28 -74.08
CA MET A 1 -26.23 30.92 -72.79
C MET A 1 -26.59 29.83 -71.82
N ASP A 2 -25.70 29.53 -70.92
CA ASP A 2 -25.79 28.40 -69.97
C ASP A 2 -26.71 28.77 -68.79
N LYS A 3 -27.74 27.96 -68.57
CA LYS A 3 -28.57 28.04 -67.36
C LYS A 3 -27.82 27.33 -66.22
N LYS A 4 -27.25 28.09 -65.27
CA LYS A 4 -26.71 27.56 -64.02
C LYS A 4 -27.86 26.95 -63.18
N TYR A 5 -27.76 25.65 -62.93
CA TYR A 5 -28.60 24.93 -61.96
C TYR A 5 -28.30 25.44 -60.54
N LEU A 6 -29.16 26.24 -59.97
CA LEU A 6 -29.19 26.52 -58.55
C LEU A 6 -29.69 25.28 -57.82
N LYS A 7 -28.77 24.53 -57.21
CA LYS A 7 -29.12 23.42 -56.28
C LYS A 7 -29.87 23.99 -55.10
N SER A 8 -31.21 23.69 -55.03
CA SER A 8 -32.10 24.15 -53.96
C SER A 8 -31.60 23.71 -52.61
N ARG A 9 -31.57 24.62 -51.61
CA ARG A 9 -31.29 24.33 -50.18
C ARG A 9 -32.06 23.10 -49.68
N ARG A 10 -33.25 22.85 -50.20
CA ARG A 10 -34.13 21.73 -49.85
C ARG A 10 -33.54 20.36 -50.29
N ASN A 11 -32.80 20.28 -51.41
CA ASN A 11 -32.15 19.07 -51.84
C ASN A 11 -30.86 18.80 -51.08
N PHE A 12 -30.15 19.82 -50.64
CA PHE A 12 -29.00 19.69 -49.74
C PHE A 12 -29.39 19.14 -48.39
N ILE A 13 -30.47 19.69 -47.78
CA ILE A 13 -30.99 19.23 -46.47
C ILE A 13 -31.53 17.78 -46.56
N ARG A 14 -32.16 17.38 -47.67
CA ARG A 14 -32.61 15.99 -47.87
C ARG A 14 -31.42 15.01 -48.00
N GLN A 15 -30.35 15.36 -48.69
CA GLN A 15 -29.16 14.50 -48.83
C GLN A 15 -28.36 14.40 -47.53
N THR A 16 -28.28 15.46 -46.72
CA THR A 16 -27.64 15.42 -45.40
C THR A 16 -28.50 14.66 -44.37
N ALA A 17 -29.82 14.75 -44.42
CA ALA A 17 -30.71 13.99 -43.54
C ALA A 17 -30.66 12.46 -43.82
N THR A 18 -30.47 12.06 -45.09
CA THR A 18 -30.36 10.64 -45.46
C THR A 18 -28.98 10.04 -45.07
N LEU A 19 -27.92 10.87 -44.98
CA LEU A 19 -26.60 10.46 -44.47
C LEU A 19 -26.56 10.43 -42.92
N ALA A 20 -27.34 11.27 -42.24
CA ALA A 20 -27.43 11.27 -40.79
C ALA A 20 -28.27 10.10 -40.23
N ALA A 21 -29.21 9.56 -41.01
CA ALA A 21 -30.02 8.40 -40.60
C ALA A 21 -29.28 7.06 -40.64
N GLY A 22 -28.03 7.02 -41.17
CA GLY A 22 -27.19 5.81 -41.24
C GLY A 22 -26.12 5.68 -40.17
N ILE A 23 -25.94 6.70 -39.31
CA ILE A 23 -25.00 6.62 -38.19
C ILE A 23 -25.78 6.23 -36.93
N SER A 24 -26.07 4.95 -36.79
CA SER A 24 -26.40 4.38 -35.49
C SER A 24 -25.13 4.47 -34.65
N ILE A 25 -25.07 5.42 -33.71
CA ILE A 25 -24.06 5.38 -32.62
C ILE A 25 -24.46 4.20 -31.74
N ILE A 26 -24.04 3.01 -32.10
CA ILE A 26 -24.15 1.84 -31.22
C ILE A 26 -23.11 2.07 -30.14
N PRO A 27 -23.52 2.17 -28.85
CA PRO A 27 -22.57 2.31 -27.76
C PRO A 27 -21.51 1.20 -27.87
N ARG A 28 -20.24 1.55 -27.74
CA ARG A 28 -19.10 0.64 -27.94
C ARG A 28 -19.20 -0.66 -27.13
N HIS A 29 -19.80 -0.60 -25.93
CA HIS A 29 -20.02 -1.78 -25.08
C HIS A 29 -21.03 -2.80 -25.68
N VAL A 30 -21.92 -2.38 -26.58
CA VAL A 30 -22.84 -3.30 -27.27
C VAL A 30 -22.17 -4.06 -28.41
N LEU A 31 -21.16 -3.44 -29.04
CA LEU A 31 -20.37 -4.08 -30.11
C LEU A 31 -19.35 -5.10 -29.57
N GLY A 32 -18.93 -4.98 -28.31
CA GLY A 32 -17.89 -5.81 -27.67
C GLY A 32 -18.37 -7.10 -27.02
N ARG A 33 -19.63 -7.51 -27.16
CA ARG A 33 -20.18 -8.71 -26.50
C ARG A 33 -19.83 -8.81 -25.00
N GLY A 34 -19.81 -7.68 -24.30
CA GLY A 34 -19.43 -7.60 -22.88
C GLY A 34 -17.93 -7.42 -22.62
N PHE A 35 -17.10 -7.37 -23.65
CA PHE A 35 -15.67 -7.03 -23.50
C PHE A 35 -15.45 -5.51 -23.62
N ILE A 36 -14.63 -4.95 -22.72
CA ILE A 36 -14.17 -3.56 -22.81
C ILE A 36 -13.24 -3.46 -24.02
N ALA A 37 -13.52 -2.52 -24.93
CA ALA A 37 -12.62 -2.30 -26.07
C ALA A 37 -11.20 -1.95 -25.57
N PRO A 38 -10.13 -2.43 -26.21
CA PRO A 38 -8.75 -2.13 -25.78
C PRO A 38 -8.44 -0.63 -25.67
N SER A 39 -9.15 0.22 -26.44
CA SER A 39 -9.03 1.68 -26.38
C SER A 39 -9.72 2.31 -25.16
N ASP A 40 -10.61 1.60 -24.51
CA ASP A 40 -11.40 2.08 -23.36
C ASP A 40 -10.87 1.47 -22.03
N GLN A 41 -9.91 0.56 -22.14
CA GLN A 41 -9.23 -0.04 -20.99
C GLN A 41 -8.15 0.91 -20.48
N LEU A 42 -8.17 1.20 -19.17
CA LEU A 42 -7.09 1.95 -18.52
C LEU A 42 -5.75 1.25 -18.70
N THR A 43 -4.70 2.05 -18.82
CA THR A 43 -3.35 1.55 -19.02
C THR A 43 -2.51 1.68 -17.76
N LYS A 44 -1.56 0.76 -17.61
CA LYS A 44 -0.61 0.79 -16.50
C LYS A 44 0.84 0.82 -16.94
N GLY A 45 1.65 1.57 -16.18
CA GLY A 45 3.10 1.46 -16.13
C GLY A 45 3.53 0.89 -14.78
N ILE A 46 4.55 0.01 -14.74
CA ILE A 46 5.04 -0.60 -13.51
C ILE A 46 6.46 -0.16 -13.25
N ILE A 47 6.73 0.39 -12.06
CA ILE A 47 8.07 0.76 -11.59
C ILE A 47 8.49 -0.25 -10.51
N GLY A 48 9.66 -0.87 -10.72
CA GLY A 48 10.13 -1.99 -9.92
C GLY A 48 9.50 -3.31 -10.37
N VAL A 49 10.16 -4.05 -11.27
CA VAL A 49 9.65 -5.31 -11.82
C VAL A 49 10.42 -6.54 -11.33
N GLY A 50 10.89 -6.46 -10.09
CA GLY A 50 11.38 -7.59 -9.31
C GLY A 50 10.28 -8.61 -9.00
N GLY A 51 10.33 -9.26 -7.81
CA GLY A 51 9.35 -10.30 -7.45
C GLY A 51 7.89 -9.81 -7.52
N MET A 52 7.55 -8.79 -6.72
CA MET A 52 6.17 -8.27 -6.64
C MET A 52 5.74 -7.53 -7.91
N GLY A 53 6.62 -6.74 -8.52
CA GLY A 53 6.25 -6.02 -9.74
C GLY A 53 5.85 -6.94 -10.89
N ARG A 54 6.47 -8.13 -11.01
CA ARG A 54 6.03 -9.14 -11.98
C ARG A 54 4.63 -9.69 -11.69
N VAL A 55 4.22 -9.79 -10.43
CA VAL A 55 2.84 -10.15 -10.07
C VAL A 55 1.86 -9.10 -10.59
N HIS A 56 2.23 -7.81 -10.52
CA HIS A 56 1.40 -6.72 -11.05
C HIS A 56 1.19 -6.76 -12.57
N ILE A 57 2.06 -7.43 -13.33
CA ILE A 57 1.86 -7.66 -14.77
C ILE A 57 0.54 -8.40 -15.01
N GLY A 58 0.27 -9.43 -14.22
CA GLY A 58 -0.92 -10.28 -14.32
C GLY A 58 -2.20 -9.70 -13.73
N TYR A 59 -2.17 -8.53 -13.07
CA TYR A 59 -3.40 -7.95 -12.52
C TYR A 59 -4.36 -7.58 -13.66
N PRO A 60 -5.62 -8.06 -13.62
CA PRO A 60 -6.61 -7.82 -14.66
C PRO A 60 -7.03 -6.35 -14.73
N ASP A 61 -7.92 -6.03 -15.64
CA ASP A 61 -8.65 -4.78 -15.79
C ASP A 61 -7.83 -3.56 -16.26
N THR A 62 -6.50 -3.70 -16.37
CA THR A 62 -5.61 -2.66 -16.91
C THR A 62 -4.63 -3.25 -17.92
N ARG A 63 -4.35 -2.51 -19.00
CA ARG A 63 -3.41 -2.92 -20.05
C ARG A 63 -2.00 -2.43 -19.71
N LEU A 64 -1.03 -3.36 -19.62
CA LEU A 64 0.37 -3.00 -19.42
C LEU A 64 0.94 -2.35 -20.69
N VAL A 65 1.59 -1.19 -20.56
CA VAL A 65 2.23 -0.46 -21.66
C VAL A 65 3.70 -0.19 -21.45
N ALA A 66 4.15 -0.08 -20.20
CA ALA A 66 5.53 0.23 -19.85
C ALA A 66 5.98 -0.42 -18.55
N VAL A 67 7.29 -0.70 -18.45
CA VAL A 67 7.94 -1.10 -17.20
C VAL A 67 9.23 -0.33 -16.99
N CYS A 68 9.63 -0.15 -15.73
CA CYS A 68 10.88 0.47 -15.33
C CYS A 68 11.55 -0.34 -14.22
N ASP A 69 12.85 -0.59 -14.35
CA ASP A 69 13.68 -1.14 -13.26
C ASP A 69 15.14 -0.70 -13.48
N VAL A 70 15.90 -0.62 -12.40
CA VAL A 70 17.34 -0.33 -12.41
C VAL A 70 18.20 -1.57 -12.62
N ASP A 71 17.59 -2.75 -12.66
CA ASP A 71 18.20 -4.04 -12.96
C ASP A 71 17.75 -4.55 -14.33
N LYS A 72 18.69 -4.72 -15.26
CA LYS A 72 18.43 -5.19 -16.62
C LYS A 72 17.84 -6.60 -16.65
N THR A 73 18.20 -7.45 -15.67
CA THR A 73 17.67 -8.82 -15.58
C THR A 73 16.19 -8.82 -15.19
N HIS A 74 15.79 -7.89 -14.34
CA HIS A 74 14.38 -7.68 -13.99
C HIS A 74 13.56 -7.22 -15.19
N ILE A 75 14.08 -6.27 -15.98
CA ILE A 75 13.43 -5.81 -17.21
C ILE A 75 13.23 -6.97 -18.19
N ALA A 76 14.29 -7.73 -18.49
CA ALA A 76 14.20 -8.87 -19.40
C ALA A 76 13.19 -9.93 -18.93
N ALA A 77 13.14 -10.20 -17.63
CA ALA A 77 12.16 -11.12 -17.05
C ALA A 77 10.72 -10.57 -17.15
N ALA A 78 10.54 -9.25 -17.01
CA ALA A 78 9.24 -8.59 -17.15
C ALA A 78 8.74 -8.59 -18.61
N GLU A 79 9.61 -8.31 -19.59
CA GLU A 79 9.28 -8.42 -21.02
C GLU A 79 8.81 -9.82 -21.39
N LYS A 80 9.53 -10.84 -20.91
CA LYS A 80 9.13 -12.24 -21.09
C LYS A 80 7.76 -12.55 -20.47
N ALA A 81 7.52 -12.06 -19.23
CA ALA A 81 6.27 -12.28 -18.51
C ALA A 81 5.09 -11.54 -19.15
N ALA A 82 5.32 -10.37 -19.75
CA ALA A 82 4.29 -9.58 -20.42
C ALA A 82 3.71 -10.29 -21.66
N GLY A 83 4.49 -11.16 -22.33
CA GLY A 83 4.06 -11.87 -23.52
C GLY A 83 3.69 -10.99 -24.72
N GLN A 84 3.98 -9.71 -24.65
CA GLN A 84 3.72 -8.69 -25.66
C GLN A 84 4.79 -7.61 -25.65
N LYS A 85 4.90 -6.82 -26.72
CA LYS A 85 5.82 -5.69 -26.76
C LYS A 85 5.37 -4.60 -25.80
N ILE A 86 6.26 -4.18 -24.91
CA ILE A 86 6.07 -3.11 -23.94
C ILE A 86 7.26 -2.14 -24.03
N LYS A 87 7.08 -0.90 -23.55
CA LYS A 87 8.19 0.05 -23.39
C LYS A 87 8.98 -0.27 -22.13
N THR A 88 10.29 -0.12 -22.16
CA THR A 88 11.17 -0.38 -21.02
C THR A 88 12.04 0.83 -20.71
N PHE A 89 12.23 1.11 -19.43
CA PHE A 89 12.96 2.28 -18.93
C PHE A 89 13.85 1.90 -17.75
N HIS A 90 14.93 2.67 -17.56
CA HIS A 90 15.79 2.61 -16.38
C HIS A 90 15.55 3.78 -15.44
N ASP A 91 14.97 4.87 -15.94
CA ASP A 91 14.57 6.03 -15.16
C ASP A 91 13.04 6.07 -15.04
N PHE A 92 12.54 6.03 -13.81
CA PHE A 92 11.10 6.08 -13.55
C PHE A 92 10.45 7.39 -14.02
N GLN A 93 11.21 8.48 -14.08
CA GLN A 93 10.72 9.78 -14.55
C GLN A 93 10.31 9.72 -16.03
N GLU A 94 11.03 8.94 -16.85
CA GLU A 94 10.64 8.71 -18.24
C GLU A 94 9.30 7.98 -18.34
N LEU A 95 9.07 6.95 -17.51
CA LEU A 95 7.83 6.20 -17.52
C LEU A 95 6.63 7.06 -17.09
N ILE A 96 6.75 7.84 -16.02
CA ILE A 96 5.62 8.63 -15.50
C ILE A 96 5.21 9.78 -16.42
N THR A 97 6.09 10.23 -17.32
CA THR A 97 5.78 11.27 -18.30
C THR A 97 5.07 10.75 -19.54
N LEU A 98 4.94 9.44 -19.72
CA LEU A 98 4.24 8.86 -20.87
C LEU A 98 2.77 9.24 -20.87
N PRO A 99 2.25 9.88 -21.93
CA PRO A 99 0.85 10.29 -21.98
C PRO A 99 -0.12 9.10 -22.00
N GLU A 100 0.32 7.95 -22.53
CA GLU A 100 -0.47 6.72 -22.60
C GLU A 100 -0.51 5.91 -21.29
N VAL A 101 0.14 6.35 -20.21
CA VAL A 101 0.04 5.70 -18.88
C VAL A 101 -1.02 6.43 -18.06
N ASP A 102 -2.07 5.72 -17.65
CA ASP A 102 -3.12 6.24 -16.76
C ASP A 102 -2.78 5.98 -15.28
N ILE A 103 -2.31 4.77 -14.99
CA ILE A 103 -2.02 4.30 -13.63
C ILE A 103 -0.56 3.88 -13.52
N VAL A 104 0.12 4.35 -12.48
CA VAL A 104 1.48 3.91 -12.14
C VAL A 104 1.41 2.91 -10.98
N HIS A 105 1.90 1.69 -11.23
CA HIS A 105 2.12 0.71 -10.18
C HIS A 105 3.54 0.84 -9.64
N ILE A 106 3.69 1.07 -8.33
CA ILE A 106 4.98 1.22 -7.65
C ILE A 106 5.22 -0.03 -6.81
N ALA A 107 6.21 -0.84 -7.18
CA ALA A 107 6.58 -2.08 -6.51
C ALA A 107 8.09 -2.17 -6.25
N THR A 108 8.71 -1.03 -6.03
CA THR A 108 10.11 -0.86 -5.62
C THR A 108 10.30 -1.16 -4.13
N PRO A 109 11.54 -1.15 -3.60
CA PRO A 109 11.74 -1.08 -2.16
C PRO A 109 11.14 0.20 -1.55
N PRO A 110 10.70 0.16 -0.27
CA PRO A 110 9.92 1.23 0.37
C PRO A 110 10.58 2.61 0.41
N HIS A 111 11.91 2.68 0.43
CA HIS A 111 12.63 3.96 0.42
C HIS A 111 12.42 4.78 -0.87
N TRP A 112 11.87 4.18 -1.91
CA TRP A 112 11.50 4.83 -3.16
C TRP A 112 10.01 5.23 -3.26
N HIS A 113 9.14 4.62 -2.45
CA HIS A 113 7.68 4.75 -2.60
C HIS A 113 7.21 6.20 -2.57
N ALA A 114 7.74 7.00 -1.63
CA ALA A 114 7.32 8.39 -1.47
C ALA A 114 7.65 9.25 -2.69
N LEU A 115 8.92 9.23 -3.12
CA LEU A 115 9.37 10.03 -4.27
C LEU A 115 8.59 9.68 -5.54
N MET A 116 8.43 8.38 -5.82
CA MET A 116 7.71 7.92 -7.01
C MET A 116 6.22 8.24 -6.95
N SER A 117 5.58 8.08 -5.79
CA SER A 117 4.16 8.43 -5.61
C SER A 117 3.91 9.93 -5.79
N ILE A 118 4.76 10.78 -5.22
CA ILE A 118 4.67 12.24 -5.35
C ILE A 118 4.90 12.67 -6.81
N ALA A 119 5.92 12.11 -7.46
CA ALA A 119 6.22 12.42 -8.86
C ALA A 119 5.08 11.98 -9.79
N ALA A 120 4.53 10.78 -9.60
CA ALA A 120 3.39 10.27 -10.36
C ALA A 120 2.14 11.15 -10.17
N ALA A 121 1.84 11.56 -8.92
CA ALA A 121 0.73 12.46 -8.62
C ALA A 121 0.87 13.81 -9.33
N LYS A 122 2.06 14.43 -9.27
CA LYS A 122 2.37 15.69 -9.97
C LYS A 122 2.27 15.56 -11.49
N ALA A 123 2.61 14.38 -12.04
CA ALA A 123 2.45 14.07 -13.47
C ALA A 123 1.00 13.72 -13.86
N GLY A 124 0.05 13.80 -12.93
CA GLY A 124 -1.38 13.56 -13.21
C GLY A 124 -1.77 12.09 -13.28
N LYS A 125 -0.91 11.17 -12.81
CA LYS A 125 -1.18 9.72 -12.82
C LYS A 125 -1.91 9.29 -11.55
N ASP A 126 -2.81 8.31 -11.66
CA ASP A 126 -3.36 7.60 -10.52
C ASP A 126 -2.36 6.52 -10.06
N ILE A 127 -2.35 6.15 -8.79
CA ILE A 127 -1.25 5.38 -8.19
C ILE A 127 -1.75 4.13 -7.49
N TRP A 128 -1.08 3.01 -7.77
CA TRP A 128 -1.17 1.77 -7.02
C TRP A 128 0.19 1.47 -6.42
N CYS A 129 0.34 1.70 -5.12
CA CYS A 129 1.61 1.55 -4.42
C CYS A 129 1.63 0.27 -3.57
N GLU A 130 2.75 -0.44 -3.57
CA GLU A 130 3.01 -1.54 -2.65
C GLU A 130 3.18 -1.04 -1.22
N LYS A 131 2.91 -1.94 -0.28
CA LYS A 131 3.16 -1.73 1.16
C LYS A 131 4.66 -1.96 1.50
N PRO A 132 5.16 -1.38 2.60
CA PRO A 132 4.55 -0.30 3.37
C PRO A 132 4.46 0.97 2.55
N MET A 133 3.45 1.81 2.81
CA MET A 133 3.19 3.02 2.03
C MET A 133 4.43 3.89 1.89
N THR A 134 5.19 4.05 2.97
CA THR A 134 6.43 4.83 3.01
C THR A 134 7.38 4.33 4.09
N ARG A 135 8.65 4.71 3.98
CA ARG A 135 9.69 4.36 4.95
C ARG A 135 9.61 5.20 6.23
N THR A 136 9.13 6.43 6.17
CA THR A 136 9.05 7.36 7.30
C THR A 136 7.69 8.03 7.44
N ILE A 137 7.41 8.62 8.61
CA ILE A 137 6.16 9.34 8.87
C ILE A 137 6.08 10.59 7.98
N GLY A 138 7.17 11.35 7.87
CA GLY A 138 7.22 12.56 7.04
C GLY A 138 6.99 12.29 5.56
N GLU A 139 7.57 11.23 5.02
CA GLU A 139 7.29 10.76 3.66
C GLU A 139 5.79 10.47 3.45
N GLY A 140 5.16 9.75 4.40
CA GLY A 140 3.73 9.44 4.32
C GLY A 140 2.84 10.67 4.30
N LEU A 141 3.18 11.68 5.12
CA LEU A 141 2.47 12.96 5.12
C LEU A 141 2.58 13.67 3.77
N ARG A 142 3.78 13.73 3.19
CA ARG A 142 4.02 14.34 1.86
C ARG A 142 3.31 13.60 0.72
N VAL A 143 3.27 12.27 0.76
CA VAL A 143 2.50 11.48 -0.22
C VAL A 143 1.01 11.81 -0.11
N LYS A 144 0.45 11.78 1.10
CA LYS A 144 -0.97 12.15 1.32
C LYS A 144 -1.28 13.54 0.76
N GLU A 145 -0.47 14.54 1.10
CA GLU A 145 -0.62 15.92 0.60
C GLU A 145 -0.57 15.98 -0.93
N ALA A 146 0.41 15.33 -1.56
CA ALA A 146 0.57 15.35 -3.02
C ALA A 146 -0.61 14.70 -3.75
N ILE A 147 -1.11 13.56 -3.25
CA ILE A 147 -2.29 12.88 -3.81
C ILE A 147 -3.51 13.81 -3.77
N GLN A 148 -3.77 14.44 -2.62
CA GLN A 148 -4.92 15.32 -2.42
C GLN A 148 -4.82 16.60 -3.26
N GLN A 149 -3.65 17.26 -3.27
CA GLN A 149 -3.42 18.49 -4.05
C GLN A 149 -3.59 18.25 -5.55
N ASN A 150 -3.14 17.10 -6.05
CA ASN A 150 -3.24 16.77 -7.48
C ASN A 150 -4.55 16.00 -7.81
N LYS A 151 -5.43 15.74 -6.82
CA LYS A 151 -6.71 15.05 -6.99
C LYS A 151 -6.55 13.69 -7.68
N ARG A 152 -5.55 12.90 -7.26
CA ARG A 152 -5.30 11.58 -7.81
C ARG A 152 -5.95 10.49 -6.95
N MET A 153 -6.26 9.36 -7.59
CA MET A 153 -6.69 8.17 -6.86
C MET A 153 -5.44 7.40 -6.43
N PHE A 154 -5.48 6.94 -5.20
CA PHE A 154 -4.40 6.16 -4.60
C PHE A 154 -4.95 4.86 -4.02
N ARG A 155 -4.24 3.77 -4.31
CA ARG A 155 -4.46 2.46 -3.71
C ARG A 155 -3.17 1.98 -3.07
N LEU A 156 -3.22 1.69 -1.78
CA LEU A 156 -2.18 0.92 -1.11
C LEU A 156 -2.44 -0.58 -1.28
N ASN A 157 -1.41 -1.34 -1.65
CA ASN A 157 -1.55 -2.76 -1.89
C ASN A 157 -1.35 -3.59 -0.63
N THR A 158 -2.29 -3.53 0.31
CA THR A 158 -2.48 -4.61 1.26
C THR A 158 -3.79 -5.33 0.96
N TRP A 159 -3.80 -6.63 1.12
CA TRP A 159 -4.91 -7.49 0.70
C TRP A 159 -5.73 -8.01 1.87
N PHE A 160 -5.25 -7.89 3.11
CA PHE A 160 -5.89 -8.51 4.27
C PHE A 160 -7.23 -7.88 4.63
N ARG A 161 -7.43 -6.59 4.32
CA ARG A 161 -8.73 -5.93 4.46
C ARG A 161 -9.79 -6.51 3.53
N PHE A 162 -9.38 -7.07 2.37
CA PHE A 162 -10.28 -7.45 1.26
C PHE A 162 -10.32 -8.96 0.98
N ARG A 163 -9.52 -9.78 1.69
CA ARG A 163 -9.50 -11.23 1.48
C ARG A 163 -10.74 -11.92 2.03
N ASP A 164 -11.10 -13.05 1.42
CA ASP A 164 -12.18 -13.93 1.87
C ASP A 164 -11.88 -14.54 3.24
N THR A 165 -10.60 -14.68 3.59
CA THR A 165 -10.19 -15.16 4.91
C THR A 165 -9.10 -14.22 5.48
N PHE A 166 -9.38 -13.66 6.66
CA PHE A 166 -8.40 -12.92 7.45
C PHE A 166 -7.51 -13.91 8.24
N TYR A 167 -6.23 -13.63 8.35
CA TYR A 167 -5.24 -14.53 8.94
C TYR A 167 -5.68 -15.16 10.26
N GLY A 168 -5.65 -16.50 10.29
CA GLY A 168 -5.98 -17.29 11.49
C GLY A 168 -7.42 -17.18 11.97
N MET A 169 -8.26 -16.34 11.34
CA MET A 169 -9.62 -16.08 11.82
C MET A 169 -10.70 -16.88 11.09
N ASN A 170 -10.37 -17.57 9.98
CA ASN A 170 -11.33 -18.34 9.16
C ASN A 170 -12.56 -17.55 8.71
N THR A 171 -12.44 -16.22 8.62
CA THR A 171 -13.50 -15.31 8.20
C THR A 171 -12.90 -14.05 7.54
N THR A 172 -13.73 -13.24 6.90
CA THR A 172 -13.34 -11.91 6.39
C THR A 172 -13.23 -10.91 7.54
N VAL A 173 -12.74 -9.72 7.27
CA VAL A 173 -12.66 -8.63 8.26
C VAL A 173 -14.06 -8.10 8.66
N LYS A 174 -15.05 -8.22 7.78
CA LYS A 174 -16.42 -7.70 7.98
C LYS A 174 -17.12 -8.23 9.26
N PRO A 175 -17.19 -9.55 9.55
CA PRO A 175 -17.74 -10.02 10.81
C PRO A 175 -17.02 -9.53 12.06
N ILE A 176 -15.69 -9.32 11.96
CA ILE A 176 -14.90 -8.78 13.08
C ILE A 176 -15.30 -7.32 13.32
N LYS A 177 -15.45 -6.52 12.26
CA LYS A 177 -15.91 -5.12 12.37
C LYS A 177 -17.30 -5.04 12.97
N LYS A 178 -18.25 -5.88 12.52
CA LYS A 178 -19.61 -5.96 13.11
C LYS A 178 -19.54 -6.29 14.60
N LEU A 179 -18.69 -7.24 15.01
CA LEU A 179 -18.51 -7.61 16.40
C LEU A 179 -17.99 -6.42 17.24
N VAL A 180 -17.01 -5.71 16.74
CA VAL A 180 -16.44 -4.54 17.44
C VAL A 180 -17.47 -3.41 17.53
N GLU A 181 -18.13 -3.06 16.45
CA GLU A 181 -19.15 -2.00 16.40
C GLU A 181 -20.40 -2.31 17.24
N SER A 182 -20.70 -3.60 17.43
CA SER A 182 -21.82 -4.02 18.29
C SER A 182 -21.65 -3.71 19.77
N GLY A 183 -20.42 -3.46 20.24
CA GLY A 183 -20.10 -3.31 21.65
C GLY A 183 -20.23 -4.57 22.50
N LEU A 184 -20.43 -5.75 21.91
CA LEU A 184 -20.54 -7.02 22.62
C LEU A 184 -19.27 -7.38 23.40
N LEU A 185 -18.10 -6.96 22.89
CA LEU A 185 -16.82 -7.14 23.59
C LEU A 185 -16.61 -6.11 24.69
N GLY A 186 -17.38 -5.03 24.73
CA GLY A 186 -17.12 -3.88 25.56
C GLY A 186 -16.01 -2.99 25.00
N TRP A 187 -15.57 -2.01 25.79
CA TRP A 187 -14.52 -1.06 25.42
C TRP A 187 -13.73 -0.63 26.65
N PRO A 188 -12.41 -0.37 26.60
CA PRO A 188 -11.54 -0.45 25.43
C PRO A 188 -11.17 -1.88 25.04
N LEU A 189 -10.65 -2.05 23.82
CA LEU A 189 -10.24 -3.35 23.26
C LEU A 189 -8.71 -3.47 23.20
N THR A 190 -8.22 -4.68 23.40
CA THR A 190 -6.84 -5.07 23.11
C THR A 190 -6.83 -6.07 21.95
N VAL A 191 -6.09 -5.78 20.89
CA VAL A 191 -5.87 -6.68 19.74
C VAL A 191 -4.45 -7.20 19.80
N THR A 192 -4.26 -8.53 19.82
CA THR A 192 -2.94 -9.16 19.88
C THR A 192 -2.67 -9.95 18.60
N VAL A 193 -1.61 -9.57 17.87
CA VAL A 193 -1.08 -10.30 16.73
C VAL A 193 0.15 -11.07 17.17
N SER A 194 0.04 -12.39 17.23
CA SER A 194 1.10 -13.32 17.62
C SER A 194 1.17 -14.47 16.61
N LYS A 195 2.10 -15.38 16.81
CA LYS A 195 2.17 -16.62 16.00
C LYS A 195 0.87 -17.43 16.08
N ALA A 196 0.20 -17.43 17.22
CA ALA A 196 -1.08 -18.13 17.40
C ALA A 196 -2.24 -17.45 16.68
N THR A 197 -2.19 -16.10 16.53
CA THR A 197 -3.25 -15.27 15.97
C THR A 197 -2.93 -14.70 14.59
N GLY A 198 -1.89 -15.19 13.93
CA GLY A 198 -1.67 -14.84 12.53
C GLY A 198 -0.23 -14.74 12.04
N PHE A 199 0.73 -14.24 12.82
CA PHE A 199 2.08 -13.99 12.29
C PHE A 199 3.19 -14.17 13.33
N ASP A 200 4.25 -14.87 12.92
CA ASP A 200 5.48 -15.02 13.69
C ASP A 200 6.44 -13.85 13.36
N TRP A 201 6.48 -12.84 14.22
CA TRP A 201 7.28 -11.63 14.02
C TRP A 201 8.81 -11.89 14.00
N LYS A 202 9.26 -13.04 14.46
CA LYS A 202 10.67 -13.50 14.39
C LYS A 202 10.99 -14.24 13.11
N PHE A 203 10.06 -14.35 12.21
CA PHE A 203 10.11 -15.26 11.09
C PHE A 203 11.32 -15.06 10.17
N TYR A 204 11.58 -13.83 9.71
CA TYR A 204 12.67 -13.54 8.77
C TYR A 204 12.92 -12.03 8.62
N TRP A 205 13.74 -11.66 7.65
CA TRP A 205 14.12 -10.28 7.33
C TRP A 205 14.97 -9.64 8.44
N ILE A 206 15.86 -10.43 9.03
CA ILE A 206 16.90 -9.91 9.91
C ILE A 206 18.08 -9.50 9.05
N GLY A 207 18.62 -8.30 9.26
CA GLY A 207 19.82 -7.81 8.58
C GLY A 207 21.09 -8.49 9.10
N LYS A 208 22.11 -8.53 8.25
CA LYS A 208 23.47 -8.92 8.64
C LYS A 208 24.29 -7.71 9.00
N THR A 209 25.17 -7.82 9.98
CA THR A 209 25.95 -6.71 10.54
C THR A 209 27.38 -6.64 10.02
N ASP A 210 27.88 -7.71 9.41
CA ASP A 210 29.28 -7.92 9.01
C ASP A 210 29.41 -8.03 7.47
N LEU A 211 28.77 -7.14 6.73
CA LEU A 211 28.81 -7.13 5.28
C LEU A 211 30.09 -6.45 4.76
N SER A 212 30.92 -7.21 4.06
CA SER A 212 32.04 -6.70 3.27
C SER A 212 31.55 -6.19 1.92
N GLU A 213 32.26 -5.22 1.35
CA GLU A 213 31.99 -4.73 0.00
C GLU A 213 32.24 -5.82 -1.04
N GLU A 214 31.33 -5.95 -2.01
CA GLU A 214 31.45 -6.84 -3.15
C GLU A 214 31.33 -6.04 -4.46
N PRO A 215 31.84 -6.59 -5.61
CA PRO A 215 31.67 -5.95 -6.90
C PRO A 215 30.19 -5.79 -7.29
N ILE A 216 29.82 -4.61 -7.79
CA ILE A 216 28.48 -4.35 -8.31
C ILE A 216 28.28 -5.15 -9.59
N PRO A 217 27.18 -5.94 -9.72
CA PRO A 217 26.85 -6.65 -10.95
C PRO A 217 26.65 -5.66 -12.11
N PRO A 218 27.14 -5.96 -13.33
CA PRO A 218 27.07 -5.04 -14.48
C PRO A 218 25.64 -4.74 -14.98
N GLU A 219 24.69 -5.58 -14.61
CA GLU A 219 23.26 -5.41 -14.90
C GLU A 219 22.54 -4.45 -13.96
N LEU A 220 23.09 -4.19 -12.75
CA LEU A 220 22.46 -3.38 -11.71
C LEU A 220 23.05 -1.96 -11.68
N ASP A 221 22.21 -0.94 -11.89
CA ASP A 221 22.52 0.45 -11.53
C ASP A 221 22.33 0.64 -10.01
N TYR A 222 23.39 0.35 -9.24
CA TYR A 222 23.32 0.37 -7.79
C TYR A 222 23.14 1.78 -7.22
N ASP A 223 23.68 2.81 -7.88
CA ASP A 223 23.49 4.19 -7.43
C ASP A 223 22.02 4.62 -7.51
N ARG A 224 21.34 4.28 -8.61
CA ARG A 224 19.88 4.46 -8.74
C ARG A 224 19.09 3.53 -7.84
N TRP A 225 19.57 2.32 -7.58
CA TRP A 225 18.92 1.43 -6.62
C TRP A 225 18.90 2.05 -5.22
N LEU A 226 20.04 2.60 -4.75
CA LEU A 226 20.14 3.31 -3.47
C LEU A 226 19.24 4.56 -3.46
N GLY A 227 19.24 5.35 -4.53
CA GLY A 227 18.39 6.54 -4.65
C GLY A 227 18.50 7.46 -3.44
N PRO A 228 17.39 7.74 -2.72
CA PRO A 228 17.36 8.64 -1.57
C PRO A 228 18.00 8.05 -0.30
N ALA A 229 18.27 6.74 -0.25
CA ALA A 229 18.90 6.11 0.91
C ALA A 229 20.37 6.54 1.05
N PRO A 230 20.92 6.58 2.27
CA PRO A 230 22.34 6.83 2.48
C PRO A 230 23.22 5.85 1.69
N TYR A 231 24.37 6.34 1.22
CA TYR A 231 25.31 5.47 0.54
C TYR A 231 25.80 4.38 1.48
N LYS A 232 25.79 3.14 0.99
CA LYS A 232 26.39 1.95 1.59
C LYS A 232 27.16 1.21 0.50
N PRO A 233 28.32 0.61 0.80
CA PRO A 233 28.98 -0.28 -0.14
C PRO A 233 28.07 -1.40 -0.59
N TYR A 234 28.22 -1.81 -1.86
CA TYR A 234 27.40 -2.89 -2.39
C TYR A 234 27.69 -4.22 -1.68
N HIS A 235 26.60 -4.93 -1.41
CA HIS A 235 26.63 -6.33 -1.01
C HIS A 235 25.29 -6.96 -1.43
N PRO A 236 25.26 -8.19 -2.00
CA PRO A 236 24.04 -8.81 -2.51
C PRO A 236 22.96 -9.00 -1.43
N HIS A 237 23.35 -9.10 -0.15
CA HIS A 237 22.38 -9.17 0.95
C HIS A 237 21.66 -7.83 1.25
N ARG A 238 22.14 -6.70 0.68
CA ARG A 238 21.48 -5.38 0.86
C ARG A 238 20.40 -5.11 -0.18
N VAL A 239 20.38 -5.85 -1.29
CA VAL A 239 19.53 -5.56 -2.43
C VAL A 239 18.45 -6.63 -2.63
N HIS A 240 17.53 -6.39 -3.57
CA HIS A 240 16.45 -7.29 -3.96
C HIS A 240 15.62 -7.78 -2.75
N GLY A 241 15.47 -9.07 -2.50
CA GLY A 241 14.61 -9.59 -1.43
C GLY A 241 15.08 -9.24 -0.01
N THR A 242 16.39 -9.29 0.22
CA THR A 242 17.00 -9.16 1.56
C THR A 242 17.18 -7.72 2.04
N PHE A 243 16.94 -6.71 1.18
CA PHE A 243 16.93 -5.29 1.59
C PHE A 243 16.03 -5.03 2.79
N ARG A 244 15.02 -5.85 3.00
CA ARG A 244 14.08 -5.76 4.10
C ARG A 244 14.73 -5.78 5.47
N GLY A 245 15.89 -6.40 5.60
CA GLY A 245 16.66 -6.47 6.84
C GLY A 245 17.39 -5.19 7.23
N TYR A 246 17.17 -4.05 6.56
CA TYR A 246 17.93 -2.81 6.81
C TYR A 246 17.04 -1.61 6.98
N TRP A 247 17.33 -0.77 8.00
CA TRP A 247 16.53 0.40 8.37
C TRP A 247 16.44 1.45 7.26
N ASP A 248 17.50 1.58 6.45
CA ASP A 248 17.53 2.56 5.36
C ASP A 248 16.57 2.23 4.21
N TYR A 249 16.15 0.98 4.09
CA TYR A 249 15.32 0.52 2.97
C TYR A 249 13.92 0.09 3.37
N ASP A 250 13.78 -0.56 4.56
CA ASP A 250 12.49 -1.05 5.05
C ASP A 250 12.43 -1.01 6.59
N GLY A 251 12.49 -2.14 7.30
CA GLY A 251 12.33 -2.21 8.76
C GLY A 251 12.09 -3.62 9.28
N GLY A 252 12.69 -4.63 8.65
CA GLY A 252 12.58 -6.02 9.06
C GLY A 252 11.18 -6.59 8.90
N GLY A 253 10.81 -7.52 9.77
CA GLY A 253 9.48 -8.12 9.78
C GLY A 253 8.36 -7.10 10.05
N LEU A 254 8.64 -6.07 10.87
CA LEU A 254 7.68 -4.99 11.11
C LEU A 254 7.44 -4.15 9.86
N GLY A 255 8.50 -3.78 9.13
CA GLY A 255 8.41 -3.03 7.88
C GLY A 255 7.65 -3.81 6.82
N ASP A 256 8.09 -5.03 6.53
CA ASP A 256 7.53 -5.85 5.45
C ASP A 256 6.08 -6.29 5.73
N MET A 257 5.78 -6.80 6.93
CA MET A 257 4.48 -7.39 7.23
C MET A 257 3.55 -6.50 8.06
N GLY A 258 4.10 -5.52 8.78
CA GLY A 258 3.32 -4.73 9.75
C GLY A 258 2.05 -4.13 9.16
N GLN A 259 2.13 -3.49 7.99
CA GLN A 259 0.96 -2.81 7.42
C GLN A 259 -0.15 -3.78 6.98
N HIS A 260 0.18 -5.01 6.62
CA HIS A 260 -0.82 -6.03 6.31
C HIS A 260 -1.73 -6.33 7.50
N TYR A 261 -1.19 -6.28 8.73
CA TYR A 261 -1.94 -6.52 9.97
C TYR A 261 -2.53 -5.25 10.56
N MET A 262 -1.77 -4.13 10.55
CA MET A 262 -2.20 -2.87 11.15
C MET A 262 -3.39 -2.24 10.44
N ASP A 263 -3.42 -2.31 9.11
CA ASP A 263 -4.50 -1.72 8.33
C ASP A 263 -5.88 -2.32 8.67
N PRO A 264 -6.12 -3.63 8.59
CA PRO A 264 -7.42 -4.18 8.94
C PRO A 264 -7.79 -4.00 10.42
N ILE A 265 -6.78 -3.96 11.33
CA ILE A 265 -7.02 -3.70 12.75
C ILE A 265 -7.52 -2.28 12.96
N GLN A 266 -6.88 -1.27 12.35
CA GLN A 266 -7.36 0.10 12.40
C GLN A 266 -8.77 0.24 11.83
N TYR A 267 -9.05 -0.42 10.72
CA TYR A 267 -10.38 -0.42 10.10
C TYR A 267 -11.46 -0.97 11.04
N PHE A 268 -11.29 -2.15 11.61
CA PHE A 268 -12.33 -2.69 12.48
C PHE A 268 -12.42 -2.02 13.85
N LEU A 269 -11.34 -1.42 14.35
CA LEU A 269 -11.34 -0.59 15.55
C LEU A 269 -11.89 0.83 15.33
N GLY A 270 -12.17 1.23 14.07
CA GLY A 270 -12.60 2.58 13.73
C GLY A 270 -11.51 3.63 13.96
N LYS A 271 -10.24 3.30 13.62
CA LYS A 271 -9.06 4.14 13.84
C LYS A 271 -8.41 4.63 12.54
N ASP A 272 -9.12 4.56 11.42
CA ASP A 272 -8.60 4.96 10.09
C ASP A 272 -8.23 6.47 10.00
N ASP A 273 -8.67 7.30 10.94
CA ASP A 273 -8.46 8.75 10.99
C ASP A 273 -7.47 9.20 12.07
N THR A 274 -6.99 8.30 12.93
CA THR A 274 -6.13 8.64 14.08
C THR A 274 -4.90 7.72 14.17
N SER A 275 -4.03 7.99 15.14
CA SER A 275 -2.84 7.21 15.45
C SER A 275 -2.72 6.98 16.95
N PRO A 276 -1.94 5.99 17.41
CA PRO A 276 -1.66 5.80 18.83
C PRO A 276 -1.01 7.03 19.47
N VAL A 277 -1.24 7.22 20.77
CA VAL A 277 -0.58 8.26 21.56
C VAL A 277 0.69 7.75 22.24
N LYS A 278 0.91 6.44 22.27
CA LYS A 278 2.09 5.81 22.88
C LYS A 278 2.49 4.56 22.12
N VAL A 279 3.80 4.34 21.99
CA VAL A 279 4.41 3.09 21.58
C VAL A 279 5.41 2.61 22.61
N GLU A 280 5.29 1.36 23.02
CA GLU A 280 6.18 0.70 24.00
C GLU A 280 6.84 -0.49 23.30
N VAL A 281 8.15 -0.65 23.52
CA VAL A 281 8.94 -1.69 22.89
C VAL A 281 9.68 -2.53 23.93
N ASP A 282 9.64 -3.83 23.74
CA ASP A 282 10.45 -4.81 24.43
C ASP A 282 11.28 -5.58 23.38
N ALA A 283 12.55 -5.24 23.28
CA ALA A 283 13.49 -5.77 22.29
C ALA A 283 14.91 -5.68 22.85
N GLU A 284 15.83 -6.44 22.26
CA GLU A 284 17.24 -6.19 22.44
C GLU A 284 17.67 -4.91 21.71
N GLN A 285 18.80 -4.34 22.10
CA GLN A 285 19.36 -3.19 21.42
C GLN A 285 19.54 -3.50 19.94
N GLN A 286 18.93 -2.69 19.11
CA GLN A 286 19.00 -2.83 17.67
C GLN A 286 20.36 -2.34 17.13
N HIS A 287 20.85 -3.00 16.10
CA HIS A 287 22.01 -2.50 15.36
C HIS A 287 21.63 -1.24 14.55
N PHE A 288 22.57 -0.30 14.41
CA PHE A 288 22.29 1.00 13.76
C PHE A 288 21.93 0.88 12.27
N ASP A 289 22.30 -0.20 11.60
CA ASP A 289 22.07 -0.44 10.16
C ASP A 289 21.08 -1.60 9.93
N ALA A 290 21.26 -2.71 10.64
CA ALA A 290 20.53 -3.94 10.43
C ALA A 290 19.36 -4.09 11.42
N CYS A 291 18.20 -4.47 10.91
CA CYS A 291 17.03 -4.77 11.71
C CYS A 291 17.24 -6.10 12.45
N GLY A 292 16.97 -6.12 13.75
CA GLY A 292 16.88 -7.32 14.57
C GLY A 292 15.42 -7.75 14.82
N THR A 293 15.27 -8.67 15.77
CA THR A 293 13.95 -9.10 16.26
C THR A 293 13.48 -8.24 17.43
N PHE A 294 12.21 -8.39 17.80
CA PHE A 294 11.64 -7.82 19.02
C PHE A 294 10.81 -8.88 19.75
N ARG A 295 10.66 -8.72 21.07
CA ARG A 295 9.78 -9.57 21.88
C ARG A 295 8.35 -9.05 21.83
N LYS A 296 8.15 -7.74 22.01
CA LYS A 296 6.82 -7.14 22.02
C LYS A 296 6.85 -5.67 21.59
N ILE A 297 5.83 -5.25 20.85
CA ILE A 297 5.53 -3.84 20.61
C ILE A 297 4.07 -3.61 21.00
N THR A 298 3.81 -2.57 21.82
CA THR A 298 2.46 -2.20 22.24
C THR A 298 2.16 -0.77 21.80
N TYR A 299 1.08 -0.60 21.06
CA TYR A 299 0.53 0.69 20.66
C TYR A 299 -0.70 0.97 21.51
N THR A 300 -0.77 2.16 22.13
CA THR A 300 -1.91 2.58 22.95
C THR A 300 -2.55 3.81 22.34
N TYR A 301 -3.85 3.77 22.12
CA TYR A 301 -4.67 4.91 21.66
C TYR A 301 -5.19 5.72 22.85
N ALA A 302 -5.60 6.97 22.58
CA ALA A 302 -6.09 7.90 23.61
C ALA A 302 -7.33 7.39 24.36
N ASP A 303 -8.15 6.55 23.74
CA ASP A 303 -9.34 5.93 24.34
C ASP A 303 -9.06 4.61 25.09
N GLY A 304 -7.79 4.26 25.24
CA GLY A 304 -7.34 3.07 25.98
C GLY A 304 -7.26 1.79 25.12
N CYS A 305 -7.68 1.81 23.84
CA CYS A 305 -7.49 0.68 22.96
C CYS A 305 -5.99 0.39 22.74
N LYS A 306 -5.66 -0.90 22.60
CA LYS A 306 -4.27 -1.34 22.39
C LYS A 306 -4.15 -2.28 21.21
N ILE A 307 -3.02 -2.18 20.50
CA ILE A 307 -2.57 -3.17 19.54
C ILE A 307 -1.23 -3.71 20.04
N ILE A 308 -1.12 -5.03 20.16
CA ILE A 308 0.07 -5.71 20.65
C ILE A 308 0.61 -6.60 19.52
N LEU A 309 1.86 -6.39 19.13
CA LEU A 309 2.62 -7.32 18.30
C LEU A 309 3.46 -8.17 19.24
N ASP A 310 3.12 -9.43 19.36
CA ASP A 310 3.78 -10.36 20.28
C ASP A 310 4.66 -11.34 19.48
N GLY A 311 5.97 -11.12 19.54
CA GLY A 311 6.99 -11.94 18.90
C GLY A 311 7.37 -13.19 19.69
N GLU A 312 6.89 -13.33 20.93
CA GLU A 312 7.27 -14.46 21.80
C GLU A 312 6.17 -15.53 21.90
N SER A 313 4.90 -15.10 22.01
CA SER A 313 3.83 -16.01 22.33
C SER A 313 3.48 -16.94 21.17
N LYS A 314 3.45 -18.25 21.50
CA LYS A 314 2.92 -19.32 20.66
C LYS A 314 1.65 -19.91 21.28
N ASP A 315 1.16 -19.32 22.36
CA ASP A 315 0.02 -19.81 23.12
C ASP A 315 -1.27 -19.58 22.35
N ALA A 316 -1.91 -20.68 21.93
CA ALA A 316 -3.19 -20.65 21.20
C ALA A 316 -4.35 -20.15 22.07
N SER A 317 -4.19 -20.09 23.39
CA SER A 317 -5.19 -19.51 24.30
C SER A 317 -5.15 -17.97 24.37
N THR A 318 -4.15 -17.33 23.74
CA THR A 318 -4.09 -15.86 23.64
C THR A 318 -5.23 -15.36 22.76
N PRO A 319 -6.12 -14.49 23.27
CA PRO A 319 -7.18 -13.92 22.45
C PRO A 319 -6.62 -13.01 21.37
N TYR A 320 -7.24 -13.04 20.18
CA TYR A 320 -6.96 -12.08 19.13
C TYR A 320 -7.52 -10.70 19.49
N ILE A 321 -8.77 -10.66 20.01
CA ILE A 321 -9.36 -9.44 20.56
C ILE A 321 -9.87 -9.74 21.98
N GLU A 322 -9.50 -8.91 22.93
CA GLU A 322 -9.97 -8.95 24.29
C GLU A 322 -10.61 -7.62 24.67
N GLY A 323 -11.81 -7.70 25.22
CA GLY A 323 -12.52 -6.58 25.82
C GLY A 323 -13.07 -6.94 27.19
N PRO A 324 -13.57 -5.96 27.95
CA PRO A 324 -14.06 -6.18 29.31
C PRO A 324 -15.28 -7.11 29.41
N LYS A 325 -15.99 -7.36 28.29
CA LYS A 325 -17.20 -8.19 28.26
C LYS A 325 -17.03 -9.50 27.50
N GLY A 326 -15.91 -9.69 26.78
CA GLY A 326 -15.71 -10.92 26.02
C GLY A 326 -14.39 -10.94 25.24
N LYS A 327 -14.12 -12.12 24.66
CA LYS A 327 -12.89 -12.41 23.93
C LYS A 327 -13.19 -13.08 22.60
N LEU A 328 -12.36 -12.79 21.61
CA LEU A 328 -12.33 -13.45 20.30
C LEU A 328 -10.96 -14.12 20.11
N PHE A 329 -10.96 -15.37 19.71
CA PHE A 329 -9.75 -16.18 19.51
C PHE A 329 -9.57 -16.53 18.02
N ALA A 330 -8.43 -17.12 17.69
CA ALA A 330 -8.18 -17.71 16.38
C ALA A 330 -9.33 -18.63 15.94
N GLY A 331 -9.56 -18.73 14.62
CA GLY A 331 -10.69 -19.51 14.09
C GLY A 331 -12.07 -18.93 14.37
N PHE A 332 -12.15 -17.65 14.78
CA PHE A 332 -13.40 -16.93 15.12
C PHE A 332 -14.15 -17.54 16.32
N GLN A 333 -13.43 -18.21 17.22
CA GLN A 333 -13.98 -18.71 18.48
C GLN A 333 -14.17 -17.57 19.48
N SER A 334 -15.20 -17.63 20.32
CA SER A 334 -15.49 -16.52 21.26
C SER A 334 -16.07 -17.00 22.58
N THR A 335 -15.87 -16.20 23.63
CA THR A 335 -16.57 -16.36 24.91
C THR A 335 -18.02 -15.85 24.86
N ILE A 336 -18.43 -15.17 23.79
CA ILE A 336 -19.79 -14.67 23.61
C ILE A 336 -20.68 -15.78 23.10
N PRO A 337 -21.73 -16.18 23.82
CA PRO A 337 -22.66 -17.21 23.37
C PRO A 337 -23.38 -16.82 22.07
N ASN A 338 -23.56 -17.76 21.15
CA ASN A 338 -24.28 -17.59 19.90
C ASN A 338 -23.77 -16.41 19.05
N LEU A 339 -22.43 -16.21 19.03
CA LEU A 339 -21.81 -15.06 18.37
C LEU A 339 -22.23 -14.94 16.90
N MET A 340 -22.21 -16.05 16.15
CA MET A 340 -22.53 -16.05 14.72
C MET A 340 -23.95 -15.57 14.43
N GLU A 341 -24.95 -16.03 15.22
CA GLU A 341 -26.34 -15.60 15.10
C GLU A 341 -26.49 -14.11 15.40
N LYS A 342 -25.82 -13.64 16.46
CA LYS A 342 -25.82 -12.22 16.84
C LYS A 342 -25.24 -11.34 15.75
N ILE A 343 -24.09 -11.71 15.17
CA ILE A 343 -23.46 -10.95 14.09
C ILE A 343 -24.31 -10.98 12.82
N ALA A 344 -24.93 -12.11 12.49
CA ALA A 344 -25.80 -12.22 11.32
C ALA A 344 -27.00 -11.27 11.39
N ALA A 345 -27.53 -11.01 12.60
CA ALA A 345 -28.64 -10.09 12.83
C ALA A 345 -28.25 -8.60 12.78
N MET A 346 -26.95 -8.27 12.77
CA MET A 346 -26.47 -6.88 12.73
C MET A 346 -26.41 -6.33 11.32
N PRO A 347 -26.60 -5.02 11.13
CA PRO A 347 -26.42 -4.38 9.83
C PRO A 347 -24.98 -4.57 9.33
N ASP A 348 -24.83 -4.60 8.02
CA ASP A 348 -23.51 -4.59 7.39
C ASP A 348 -22.87 -3.21 7.52
N PRO A 349 -21.54 -3.15 7.64
CA PRO A 349 -20.81 -1.90 7.52
C PRO A 349 -21.06 -1.24 6.16
N GLU A 350 -20.89 0.08 6.10
CA GLU A 350 -21.03 0.84 4.85
C GLU A 350 -20.16 0.23 3.72
N PRO A 351 -20.73 0.06 2.52
CA PRO A 351 -19.98 -0.45 1.36
C PRO A 351 -18.76 0.40 1.06
N GLN A 352 -17.66 -0.23 0.74
CA GLN A 352 -16.41 0.43 0.36
C GLN A 352 -16.09 0.22 -1.12
N MET A 353 -15.45 1.21 -1.76
CA MET A 353 -14.92 1.09 -3.11
C MET A 353 -13.69 0.16 -3.09
N THR A 354 -13.85 -1.08 -3.57
CA THR A 354 -12.79 -2.11 -3.61
C THR A 354 -12.29 -2.43 -5.00
N ASP A 355 -12.89 -1.84 -6.04
CA ASP A 355 -12.42 -1.88 -7.42
C ASP A 355 -11.63 -0.60 -7.74
N PHE A 356 -10.32 -0.72 -7.99
CA PHE A 356 -9.48 0.45 -8.23
C PHE A 356 -9.69 1.05 -9.61
N VAL A 357 -10.03 0.25 -10.61
CA VAL A 357 -10.36 0.76 -11.95
C VAL A 357 -11.63 1.60 -11.90
N GLU A 358 -12.64 1.12 -11.17
CA GLU A 358 -13.87 1.88 -10.94
C GLU A 358 -13.61 3.14 -10.09
N SER A 359 -12.75 3.06 -9.07
CA SER A 359 -12.30 4.22 -8.29
C SER A 359 -11.67 5.30 -9.20
N VAL A 360 -10.78 4.90 -10.11
CA VAL A 360 -10.16 5.82 -11.07
C VAL A 360 -11.19 6.45 -12.00
N LYS A 361 -12.16 5.69 -12.51
CA LYS A 361 -13.20 6.19 -13.42
C LYS A 361 -14.19 7.13 -12.74
N THR A 362 -14.63 6.78 -11.54
CA THR A 362 -15.68 7.52 -10.81
C THR A 362 -15.15 8.61 -9.91
N ARG A 363 -13.84 8.60 -9.61
CA ARG A 363 -13.19 9.49 -8.64
C ARG A 363 -13.70 9.30 -7.20
N ILE A 364 -14.29 8.13 -6.91
CA ILE A 364 -14.63 7.73 -5.55
C ILE A 364 -13.36 7.12 -4.93
N PRO A 365 -12.90 7.60 -3.76
CA PRO A 365 -11.68 7.10 -3.12
C PRO A 365 -11.72 5.59 -2.90
N PHE A 366 -10.61 4.90 -3.22
CA PHE A 366 -10.46 3.48 -2.92
C PHE A 366 -10.49 3.23 -1.41
N ALA A 367 -10.98 2.08 -1.00
CA ALA A 367 -11.17 1.73 0.40
C ALA A 367 -9.89 1.83 1.25
N LEU A 368 -8.74 1.53 0.66
CA LEU A 368 -7.43 1.73 1.28
C LEU A 368 -6.64 2.76 0.48
N ASN A 369 -6.92 4.02 0.77
CA ASN A 369 -6.39 5.20 0.11
C ASN A 369 -5.20 5.83 0.87
N GLU A 370 -4.77 7.01 0.45
CA GLU A 370 -3.66 7.73 1.04
C GLU A 370 -3.88 8.18 2.49
N VAL A 371 -5.14 8.32 2.94
CA VAL A 371 -5.46 8.79 4.29
C VAL A 371 -5.30 7.65 5.29
N ASN A 372 -6.07 6.57 5.13
CA ASN A 372 -6.02 5.43 6.05
C ASN A 372 -4.73 4.60 5.86
N GLY A 373 -4.19 4.52 4.64
CA GLY A 373 -2.88 3.96 4.38
C GLY A 373 -1.75 4.70 5.11
N PHE A 374 -1.78 6.03 5.14
CA PHE A 374 -0.86 6.84 5.93
C PHE A 374 -0.99 6.53 7.43
N ARG A 375 -2.21 6.43 7.97
CA ARG A 375 -2.43 6.14 9.39
C ARG A 375 -1.89 4.78 9.79
N SER A 376 -2.18 3.72 9.03
CA SER A 376 -1.65 2.38 9.31
C SER A 376 -0.13 2.29 9.14
N CYS A 377 0.45 3.01 8.18
CA CYS A 377 1.90 3.11 8.01
C CYS A 377 2.58 3.89 9.15
N THR A 378 1.89 4.87 9.74
CA THR A 378 2.40 5.62 10.89
C THR A 378 2.69 4.70 12.09
N LEU A 379 1.84 3.71 12.38
CA LEU A 379 2.10 2.74 13.44
C LEU A 379 3.43 2.00 13.24
N ILE A 380 3.66 1.53 12.01
CA ILE A 380 4.89 0.82 11.67
C ILE A 380 6.11 1.71 11.89
N ASN A 381 6.04 2.95 11.41
CA ASN A 381 7.15 3.89 11.55
C ASN A 381 7.37 4.32 13.00
N MET A 382 6.33 4.47 13.83
CA MET A 382 6.46 4.67 15.28
C MET A 382 7.19 3.51 15.94
N GLY A 383 6.82 2.27 15.62
CA GLY A 383 7.48 1.07 16.15
C GLY A 383 8.94 0.98 15.72
N LYS A 384 9.25 1.28 14.46
CA LYS A 384 10.63 1.31 13.93
C LYS A 384 11.49 2.34 14.66
N ILE A 385 10.97 3.54 14.90
CA ILE A 385 11.68 4.61 15.63
C ILE A 385 11.91 4.18 17.08
N ALA A 386 10.90 3.64 17.76
CA ALA A 386 11.03 3.17 19.14
C ALA A 386 12.04 2.02 19.27
N LEU A 387 12.04 1.07 18.33
CA LEU A 387 13.03 -0.04 18.29
C LEU A 387 14.45 0.48 18.10
N GLN A 388 14.68 1.38 17.13
CA GLN A 388 16.02 1.93 16.88
C GLN A 388 16.54 2.76 18.06
N LEU A 389 15.66 3.48 18.77
CA LEU A 389 16.02 4.23 19.95
C LEU A 389 16.07 3.37 21.23
N GLY A 390 15.55 2.15 21.20
CA GLY A 390 15.54 1.22 22.33
C GLY A 390 14.72 1.70 23.52
N ARG A 391 13.63 2.48 23.30
CA ARG A 391 12.80 3.05 24.36
C ARG A 391 11.37 3.34 23.95
N ASN A 392 10.51 3.46 24.95
CA ASN A 392 9.11 3.85 24.79
C ASN A 392 9.01 5.32 24.38
N LEU A 393 7.99 5.65 23.56
CA LEU A 393 7.78 6.99 23.04
C LEU A 393 6.32 7.40 23.19
N GLU A 394 6.07 8.68 23.47
CA GLU A 394 4.77 9.32 23.44
C GLU A 394 4.61 10.14 22.16
N PHE A 395 3.42 10.14 21.59
CA PHE A 395 3.15 10.74 20.27
C PHE A 395 1.88 11.59 20.31
N ASP A 396 1.94 12.75 19.69
CA ASP A 396 0.80 13.62 19.43
C ASP A 396 0.27 13.35 18.01
N PRO A 397 -0.87 12.63 17.87
CA PRO A 397 -1.40 12.25 16.56
C PRO A 397 -2.00 13.41 15.75
N GLN A 398 -2.23 14.57 16.40
CA GLN A 398 -2.69 15.78 15.71
C GLN A 398 -1.52 16.56 15.11
N LYS A 399 -0.45 16.74 15.87
CA LYS A 399 0.78 17.40 15.42
C LYS A 399 1.70 16.49 14.61
N MET A 400 1.47 15.18 14.65
CA MET A 400 2.32 14.16 14.06
C MET A 400 3.77 14.25 14.56
N GLN A 401 3.96 14.39 15.88
CA GLN A 401 5.24 14.59 16.54
C GLN A 401 5.34 13.77 17.82
N PHE A 402 6.54 13.31 18.14
CA PHE A 402 6.83 12.72 19.45
C PHE A 402 6.93 13.81 20.52
N ILE A 403 6.33 13.56 21.66
CA ILE A 403 6.22 14.54 22.76
C ILE A 403 7.56 14.61 23.47
N GLN A 404 8.15 15.80 23.54
CA GLN A 404 9.42 16.10 24.23
C GLN A 404 10.58 15.15 23.85
N ASP A 405 10.66 14.74 22.58
CA ASP A 405 11.66 13.81 22.09
C ASP A 405 12.25 14.24 20.75
N ASP A 406 13.29 15.07 20.81
CA ASP A 406 13.95 15.61 19.60
C ASP A 406 14.65 14.52 18.78
N ALA A 407 15.16 13.47 19.42
CA ALA A 407 15.80 12.36 18.72
C ALA A 407 14.80 11.59 17.87
N ALA A 408 13.63 11.27 18.44
CA ALA A 408 12.54 10.63 17.70
C ALA A 408 11.97 11.55 16.60
N ASN A 409 11.84 12.85 16.89
CA ASN A 409 11.32 13.82 15.92
C ASN A 409 12.24 13.99 14.69
N ARG A 410 13.57 13.92 14.87
CA ARG A 410 14.50 13.91 13.72
C ARG A 410 14.33 12.70 12.82
N MET A 411 13.84 11.58 13.34
CA MET A 411 13.59 10.36 12.57
C MET A 411 12.26 10.38 11.80
N ILE A 412 11.37 11.33 12.09
CA ILE A 412 10.13 11.53 11.32
C ILE A 412 10.44 11.90 9.87
N ASN A 413 11.44 12.76 9.66
CA ASN A 413 11.82 13.24 8.34
C ASN A 413 13.35 13.31 8.21
N PRO A 414 14.05 12.18 8.17
CA PRO A 414 15.50 12.14 8.03
C PRO A 414 15.92 12.69 6.66
N PRO A 415 17.12 13.26 6.54
CA PRO A 415 17.65 13.77 5.28
C PRO A 415 17.76 12.65 4.25
N MET A 416 17.52 12.99 2.99
CA MET A 416 17.74 12.11 1.85
C MET A 416 19.13 12.35 1.25
N ARG A 417 19.70 11.33 0.61
CA ARG A 417 20.92 11.44 -0.18
C ARG A 417 20.64 12.32 -1.40
N GLY A 418 21.50 13.32 -1.66
CA GLY A 418 21.38 14.15 -2.87
C GLY A 418 21.54 13.34 -4.16
N PRO A 419 20.87 13.74 -5.24
CA PRO A 419 20.06 14.96 -5.39
C PRO A 419 18.60 14.84 -4.94
N TRP A 420 18.21 13.74 -4.29
CA TRP A 420 16.81 13.42 -3.96
C TRP A 420 16.28 14.29 -2.81
N HIS A 421 15.03 14.75 -2.94
CA HIS A 421 14.29 15.49 -1.92
C HIS A 421 12.78 15.39 -2.17
N LEU A 422 11.95 15.55 -1.12
CA LEU A 422 10.48 15.55 -1.21
C LEU A 422 9.91 16.93 -1.51
#